data_07f4809d67e6d26f29fc4b98d06b8e17
#
_entry.id   07f4809d67e6d26f29fc4b98d06b8e17
#
_cell.length_a   1.000
_cell.length_b   1.000
_cell.length_c   1.000
_cell.angle_alpha   90.00
_cell.angle_beta   90.00
_cell.angle_gamma   90.00
#
_symmetry.space_group_name_H-M   'P 1'
#
loop_
_entity.id
_entity.type
_entity.pdbx_description
1 polymer ?
#
loop_
_entity_poly.entity_id
_entity_poly.type
_entity_poly.pdbx_seq_one_letter_code
_entity_poly.pdbx_strand_id
1 'polypeptide(L)'
;MVAAGFSYEVVTAHNGCLQMEVTVQGKMAHAAVPHTGVDALQAAVVLMNALYAENTKYQQVTSKVPGIKHPYLNIGRIEGGTNTNVVPGKVVLKIDRRMIPEENPAEVEASIRAVIAQAIADFNAKGGYTGEDAVRVDIKRLLLANAMTPLAGNKPLVDAIQAHGEAVFGEKPPAVGTPLYTDVRLYVERGIPGVIYGAGPRTVLESHAKRADERLVLEDLRRATKVIARMLCDLTA
;
A
#
# COMPACT_ATOMS: atom_id res chain seq x y z
N MET A 1 -10.09 -6.37 18.88
CA MET A 1 -8.71 -6.78 18.50
C MET A 1 -8.78 -7.74 17.33
N VAL A 2 -7.89 -7.62 16.38
CA VAL A 2 -7.77 -8.56 15.25
C VAL A 2 -6.42 -9.26 15.36
N ALA A 3 -6.45 -10.59 15.38
CA ALA A 3 -5.25 -11.40 15.45
C ALA A 3 -4.63 -11.55 14.04
N ALA A 4 -3.88 -10.58 13.59
CA ALA A 4 -3.16 -10.63 12.32
C ALA A 4 -1.93 -9.73 12.43
N GLY A 5 -0.79 -10.28 12.82
CA GLY A 5 0.42 -9.50 13.00
C GLY A 5 1.54 -10.30 13.64
N PHE A 6 2.54 -9.59 14.08
CA PHE A 6 3.73 -10.16 14.68
C PHE A 6 3.53 -10.44 16.17
N SER A 7 4.23 -11.43 16.70
CA SER A 7 4.13 -11.82 18.13
C SER A 7 5.01 -10.96 19.04
N TYR A 8 5.98 -10.24 18.47
CA TYR A 8 6.99 -9.48 19.20
C TYR A 8 6.72 -7.98 19.26
N GLU A 9 5.58 -7.53 18.77
CA GLU A 9 5.15 -6.12 18.80
C GLU A 9 3.63 -6.00 18.91
N VAL A 10 3.15 -4.89 19.48
CA VAL A 10 1.73 -4.53 19.51
C VAL A 10 1.54 -3.41 18.51
N VAL A 11 0.85 -3.69 17.40
CA VAL A 11 0.64 -2.68 16.38
C VAL A 11 -0.58 -1.83 16.71
N THR A 12 -0.36 -0.54 16.90
CA THR A 12 -1.39 0.46 17.26
C THR A 12 -1.70 1.45 16.15
N ALA A 13 -0.87 1.45 15.09
CA ALA A 13 -1.03 2.30 13.92
C ALA A 13 -0.59 1.56 12.66
N HIS A 14 -1.15 1.90 11.51
CA HIS A 14 -0.69 1.35 10.24
C HIS A 14 -0.92 2.32 9.07
N ASN A 15 -0.20 2.08 7.96
CA ASN A 15 -0.36 2.84 6.74
C ASN A 15 -1.77 2.72 6.16
N GLY A 16 -2.21 3.78 5.49
CA GLY A 16 -3.29 3.70 4.53
C GLY A 16 -2.85 3.09 3.21
N CYS A 17 -3.80 2.78 2.35
CA CYS A 17 -3.56 2.21 1.02
C CYS A 17 -4.56 2.78 0.01
N LEU A 18 -4.04 3.33 -1.08
CA LEU A 18 -4.80 3.73 -2.25
C LEU A 18 -4.36 2.87 -3.43
N GLN A 19 -5.30 2.12 -4.02
CA GLN A 19 -5.04 1.36 -5.24
C GLN A 19 -5.84 1.92 -6.39
N MET A 20 -5.18 2.08 -7.53
CA MET A 20 -5.78 2.64 -8.74
C MET A 20 -5.41 1.80 -9.95
N GLU A 21 -6.34 1.72 -10.90
CA GLU A 21 -6.10 1.23 -12.25
C GLU A 21 -6.06 2.43 -13.19
N VAL A 22 -5.00 2.49 -13.99
CA VAL A 22 -4.76 3.56 -14.95
C VAL A 22 -4.73 2.95 -16.33
N THR A 23 -5.71 3.28 -17.16
CA THR A 23 -5.79 2.86 -18.55
C THR A 23 -5.28 3.98 -19.45
N VAL A 24 -4.18 3.74 -20.15
CA VAL A 24 -3.60 4.64 -21.16
C VAL A 24 -4.09 4.20 -22.53
N GLN A 25 -4.74 5.10 -23.26
CA GLN A 25 -5.30 4.85 -24.59
C GLN A 25 -4.59 5.69 -25.63
N GLY A 26 -4.00 5.03 -26.62
CA GLY A 26 -3.43 5.59 -27.82
C GLY A 26 -4.18 5.12 -29.07
N LYS A 27 -3.46 4.97 -30.18
CA LYS A 27 -4.01 4.56 -31.47
C LYS A 27 -3.16 3.46 -32.09
N MET A 28 -3.77 2.31 -32.37
CA MET A 28 -3.07 1.19 -33.04
C MET A 28 -2.67 1.53 -34.46
N ALA A 29 -1.52 1.01 -34.89
CA ALA A 29 -1.07 1.06 -36.27
C ALA A 29 -0.18 -0.14 -36.58
N HIS A 30 0.06 -0.40 -37.86
CA HIS A 30 1.04 -1.40 -38.26
C HIS A 30 2.47 -0.87 -38.00
N ALA A 31 3.34 -1.70 -37.43
CA ALA A 31 4.69 -1.27 -37.06
C ALA A 31 5.57 -0.81 -38.24
N ALA A 32 5.22 -1.14 -39.48
CA ALA A 32 5.90 -0.62 -40.67
C ALA A 32 5.57 0.86 -40.98
N VAL A 33 4.46 1.38 -40.44
CA VAL A 33 4.02 2.78 -40.60
C VAL A 33 3.61 3.37 -39.24
N PRO A 34 4.51 3.36 -38.24
CA PRO A 34 4.19 3.67 -36.84
C PRO A 34 3.68 5.11 -36.65
N HIS A 35 4.05 6.02 -37.55
CA HIS A 35 3.62 7.42 -37.54
C HIS A 35 2.11 7.62 -37.80
N THR A 36 1.39 6.57 -38.21
CA THR A 36 -0.08 6.59 -38.37
C THR A 36 -0.82 6.21 -37.10
N GLY A 37 -0.10 5.77 -36.06
CA GLY A 37 -0.61 5.44 -34.74
C GLY A 37 -0.08 6.37 -33.65
N VAL A 38 -0.53 6.13 -32.42
CA VAL A 38 -0.03 6.80 -31.22
C VAL A 38 0.22 5.74 -30.16
N ASP A 39 1.48 5.57 -29.80
CA ASP A 39 1.97 4.47 -28.96
C ASP A 39 1.60 4.66 -27.49
N ALA A 40 0.61 3.90 -27.02
CA ALA A 40 0.18 3.89 -25.63
C ALA A 40 1.27 3.37 -24.67
N LEU A 41 2.18 2.51 -25.15
CA LEU A 41 3.27 2.00 -24.31
C LEU A 41 4.33 3.07 -24.05
N GLN A 42 4.69 3.85 -25.07
CA GLN A 42 5.59 4.99 -24.89
C GLN A 42 4.99 6.03 -23.94
N ALA A 43 3.69 6.33 -24.08
CA ALA A 43 2.99 7.22 -23.15
C ALA A 43 2.98 6.65 -21.71
N ALA A 44 2.73 5.35 -21.56
CA ALA A 44 2.79 4.67 -20.26
C ALA A 44 4.18 4.71 -19.63
N VAL A 45 5.27 4.60 -20.40
CA VAL A 45 6.65 4.75 -19.91
C VAL A 45 6.89 6.17 -19.36
N VAL A 46 6.45 7.21 -20.06
CA VAL A 46 6.55 8.60 -19.57
C VAL A 46 5.79 8.77 -18.27
N LEU A 47 4.55 8.26 -18.20
CA LEU A 47 3.73 8.27 -16.99
C LEU A 47 4.39 7.52 -15.83
N MET A 48 4.91 6.30 -16.06
CA MET A 48 5.58 5.53 -15.03
C MET A 48 6.82 6.24 -14.49
N ASN A 49 7.62 6.89 -15.37
CA ASN A 49 8.77 7.67 -14.95
C ASN A 49 8.37 8.86 -14.06
N ALA A 50 7.27 9.54 -14.39
CA ALA A 50 6.74 10.62 -13.55
C ALA A 50 6.30 10.11 -12.17
N LEU A 51 5.63 8.97 -12.10
CA LEU A 51 5.25 8.34 -10.84
C LEU A 51 6.47 7.88 -10.00
N TYR A 52 7.51 7.33 -10.63
CA TYR A 52 8.75 6.96 -9.92
C TYR A 52 9.52 8.19 -9.44
N ALA A 53 9.53 9.29 -10.19
CA ALA A 53 10.10 10.56 -9.75
C ALA A 53 9.36 11.10 -8.51
N GLU A 54 8.03 10.99 -8.49
CA GLU A 54 7.22 11.34 -7.33
C GLU A 54 7.51 10.44 -6.14
N ASN A 55 7.63 9.13 -6.35
CA ASN A 55 7.99 8.16 -5.30
C ASN A 55 9.36 8.50 -4.65
N THR A 56 10.30 9.04 -5.40
CA THR A 56 11.60 9.49 -4.86
C THR A 56 11.42 10.65 -3.88
N LYS A 57 10.47 11.58 -4.13
CA LYS A 57 10.15 12.68 -3.21
C LYS A 57 9.55 12.17 -1.91
N TYR A 58 8.73 11.10 -1.95
CA TYR A 58 8.13 10.51 -0.75
C TYR A 58 9.15 10.01 0.26
N GLN A 59 10.34 9.59 -0.18
CA GLN A 59 11.42 9.16 0.72
C GLN A 59 11.96 10.29 1.61
N GLN A 60 11.68 11.55 1.28
CA GLN A 60 12.04 12.72 2.09
C GLN A 60 11.00 13.03 3.18
N VAL A 61 9.83 12.39 3.12
CA VAL A 61 8.76 12.57 4.11
C VAL A 61 8.91 11.50 5.18
N THR A 62 9.00 11.90 6.45
CA THR A 62 9.14 10.97 7.57
C THR A 62 7.88 10.96 8.42
N SER A 63 7.33 9.78 8.68
CA SER A 63 6.22 9.62 9.64
C SER A 63 6.70 9.89 11.08
N LYS A 64 5.80 10.43 11.90
CA LYS A 64 6.01 10.61 13.35
C LYS A 64 5.72 9.32 14.13
N VAL A 65 5.15 8.31 13.50
CA VAL A 65 4.76 7.04 14.14
C VAL A 65 5.95 6.07 14.12
N PRO A 66 6.46 5.63 15.28
CA PRO A 66 7.50 4.62 15.35
C PRO A 66 7.09 3.34 14.59
N GLY A 67 7.98 2.80 13.77
CA GLY A 67 7.70 1.61 12.92
C GLY A 67 7.18 1.94 11.53
N ILE A 68 6.72 3.16 11.27
CA ILE A 68 6.37 3.67 9.94
C ILE A 68 7.44 4.65 9.48
N LYS A 69 7.98 4.46 8.28
CA LYS A 69 9.08 5.30 7.76
C LYS A 69 8.55 6.45 6.92
N HIS A 70 8.18 6.16 5.70
CA HIS A 70 7.76 7.13 4.70
C HIS A 70 6.67 6.54 3.80
N PRO A 71 5.95 7.38 3.05
CA PRO A 71 5.02 6.89 2.04
C PRO A 71 5.76 6.22 0.88
N TYR A 72 5.09 5.34 0.12
CA TYR A 72 5.61 4.84 -1.16
C TYR A 72 4.52 4.56 -2.17
N LEU A 73 4.98 4.54 -3.45
CA LEU A 73 4.18 4.14 -4.58
C LEU A 73 4.85 2.97 -5.30
N ASN A 74 4.07 1.95 -5.61
CA ASN A 74 4.49 0.80 -6.38
C ASN A 74 3.60 0.64 -7.61
N ILE A 75 4.20 0.36 -8.76
CA ILE A 75 3.48 -0.09 -9.96
C ILE A 75 3.57 -1.61 -9.97
N GLY A 76 2.51 -2.26 -9.50
CA GLY A 76 2.51 -3.72 -9.26
C GLY A 76 2.13 -4.55 -10.47
N ARG A 77 1.54 -3.93 -11.51
CA ARG A 77 1.11 -4.64 -12.72
C ARG A 77 1.11 -3.70 -13.92
N ILE A 78 1.53 -4.25 -15.07
CA ILE A 78 1.42 -3.64 -16.38
C ILE A 78 0.92 -4.67 -17.37
N GLU A 79 -0.04 -4.30 -18.21
CA GLU A 79 -0.55 -5.11 -19.32
C GLU A 79 -0.79 -4.21 -20.53
N GLY A 80 -0.43 -4.67 -21.71
CA GLY A 80 -0.68 -3.91 -22.94
C GLY A 80 0.00 -4.49 -24.16
N GLY A 81 -0.36 -3.94 -25.32
CA GLY A 81 0.05 -4.47 -26.61
C GLY A 81 -0.74 -5.69 -27.05
N THR A 82 -0.59 -6.08 -28.31
CA THR A 82 -1.29 -7.23 -28.91
C THR A 82 -0.33 -8.13 -29.69
N ASN A 83 0.58 -7.55 -30.48
CA ASN A 83 1.54 -8.30 -31.27
C ASN A 83 2.79 -7.42 -31.54
N THR A 84 3.93 -8.07 -31.85
CA THR A 84 5.21 -7.40 -32.11
C THR A 84 5.20 -6.46 -33.31
N ASN A 85 4.32 -6.68 -34.28
CA ASN A 85 4.20 -5.85 -35.49
C ASN A 85 3.06 -4.83 -35.40
N VAL A 86 2.59 -4.49 -34.20
CA VAL A 86 1.49 -3.52 -33.94
C VAL A 86 1.95 -2.47 -32.93
N VAL A 87 1.74 -1.19 -33.27
CA VAL A 87 1.89 -0.08 -32.31
C VAL A 87 0.81 -0.24 -31.21
N PRO A 88 1.19 -0.32 -29.94
CA PRO A 88 0.24 -0.55 -28.84
C PRO A 88 -0.80 0.57 -28.72
N GLY A 89 -2.08 0.24 -28.82
CA GLY A 89 -3.18 1.20 -28.67
C GLY A 89 -3.70 1.29 -27.24
N LYS A 90 -3.30 0.37 -26.34
CA LYS A 90 -3.78 0.38 -24.96
C LYS A 90 -2.76 -0.24 -24.02
N VAL A 91 -2.56 0.39 -22.84
CA VAL A 91 -1.82 -0.13 -21.71
C VAL A 91 -2.60 0.11 -20.43
N VAL A 92 -2.60 -0.89 -19.53
CA VAL A 92 -3.24 -0.82 -18.21
C VAL A 92 -2.16 -0.97 -17.15
N LEU A 93 -2.12 -0.05 -16.19
CA LEU A 93 -1.25 -0.08 -15.03
C LEU A 93 -2.10 -0.28 -13.77
N LYS A 94 -1.58 -1.03 -12.79
CA LYS A 94 -2.13 -1.04 -11.43
C LYS A 94 -1.10 -0.51 -10.46
N ILE A 95 -1.47 0.50 -9.71
CA ILE A 95 -0.61 1.19 -8.75
C ILE A 95 -1.14 0.99 -7.33
N ASP A 96 -0.21 0.89 -6.38
CA ASP A 96 -0.44 0.81 -4.93
C ASP A 96 0.33 1.95 -4.26
N ARG A 97 -0.38 2.87 -3.62
CA ARG A 97 0.16 4.01 -2.88
C ARG A 97 -0.05 3.80 -1.39
N ARG A 98 1.03 3.62 -0.65
CA ARG A 98 1.00 3.52 0.81
C ARG A 98 1.09 4.89 1.43
N MET A 99 0.06 5.25 2.19
CA MET A 99 -0.07 6.53 2.87
C MET A 99 0.36 6.40 4.32
N ILE A 100 1.12 7.36 4.83
CA ILE A 100 1.42 7.45 6.27
C ILE A 100 0.21 8.06 7.01
N PRO A 101 0.11 7.89 8.35
CA PRO A 101 -1.03 8.40 9.13
C PRO A 101 -1.24 9.92 9.05
N GLU A 102 -0.19 10.67 8.75
CA GLU A 102 -0.21 12.13 8.65
C GLU A 102 -0.77 12.65 7.31
N GLU A 103 -0.97 11.80 6.31
CA GLU A 103 -1.45 12.20 4.98
C GLU A 103 -2.98 12.21 4.91
N ASN A 104 -3.52 13.18 4.16
CA ASN A 104 -4.93 13.22 3.80
C ASN A 104 -5.18 12.38 2.55
N PRO A 105 -6.01 11.32 2.60
CA PRO A 105 -6.23 10.43 1.46
C PRO A 105 -6.79 11.11 0.21
N ALA A 106 -7.64 12.13 0.37
CA ALA A 106 -8.21 12.85 -0.76
C ALA A 106 -7.15 13.71 -1.49
N GLU A 107 -6.26 14.34 -0.72
CA GLU A 107 -5.16 15.13 -1.28
C GLU A 107 -4.13 14.23 -1.97
N VAL A 108 -3.84 13.06 -1.41
CA VAL A 108 -2.95 12.04 -2.01
C VAL A 108 -3.51 11.57 -3.34
N GLU A 109 -4.80 11.24 -3.40
CA GLU A 109 -5.43 10.82 -4.66
C GLU A 109 -5.40 11.94 -5.70
N ALA A 110 -5.75 13.17 -5.31
CA ALA A 110 -5.73 14.33 -6.20
C ALA A 110 -4.32 14.60 -6.75
N SER A 111 -3.29 14.50 -5.91
CA SER A 111 -1.89 14.67 -6.32
C SER A 111 -1.46 13.62 -7.35
N ILE A 112 -1.78 12.34 -7.13
CA ILE A 112 -1.44 11.28 -8.09
C ILE A 112 -2.16 11.50 -9.42
N ARG A 113 -3.44 11.87 -9.40
CA ARG A 113 -4.21 12.18 -10.61
C ARG A 113 -3.60 13.35 -11.38
N ALA A 114 -3.12 14.38 -10.67
CA ALA A 114 -2.45 15.53 -11.27
C ALA A 114 -1.13 15.14 -11.95
N VAL A 115 -0.30 14.32 -11.29
CA VAL A 115 0.96 13.82 -11.86
C VAL A 115 0.69 13.01 -13.14
N ILE A 116 -0.31 12.15 -13.13
CA ILE A 116 -0.70 11.36 -14.32
C ILE A 116 -1.18 12.27 -15.45
N ALA A 117 -2.07 13.23 -15.14
CA ALA A 117 -2.61 14.15 -16.13
C ALA A 117 -1.50 14.99 -16.77
N GLN A 118 -0.57 15.52 -15.95
CA GLN A 118 0.55 16.32 -16.46
C GLN A 118 1.48 15.49 -17.35
N ALA A 119 1.84 14.28 -16.96
CA ALA A 119 2.71 13.40 -17.74
C ALA A 119 2.14 13.09 -19.13
N ILE A 120 0.81 12.89 -19.22
CA ILE A 120 0.13 12.64 -20.49
C ILE A 120 -0.01 13.94 -21.33
N ALA A 121 -0.26 15.07 -20.68
CA ALA A 121 -0.28 16.37 -21.38
C ALA A 121 1.09 16.68 -22.01
N ASP A 122 2.18 16.46 -21.27
CA ASP A 122 3.55 16.66 -21.76
C ASP A 122 3.89 15.70 -22.91
N PHE A 123 3.46 14.44 -22.82
CA PHE A 123 3.61 13.46 -23.90
C PHE A 123 2.89 13.91 -25.17
N ASN A 124 1.63 14.32 -25.07
CA ASN A 124 0.83 14.81 -26.18
C ASN A 124 1.44 16.07 -26.81
N ALA A 125 1.83 17.04 -25.97
CA ALA A 125 2.45 18.29 -26.44
C ALA A 125 3.75 18.02 -27.21
N LYS A 126 4.62 17.15 -26.68
CA LYS A 126 5.89 16.78 -27.32
C LYS A 126 5.70 16.06 -28.65
N GLY A 127 4.68 15.19 -28.75
CA GLY A 127 4.37 14.43 -29.96
C GLY A 127 3.49 15.20 -30.95
N GLY A 128 2.95 16.37 -30.58
CA GLY A 128 1.96 17.12 -31.39
C GLY A 128 0.61 16.41 -31.53
N TYR A 129 0.29 15.50 -30.59
CA TYR A 129 -0.95 14.74 -30.59
C TYR A 129 -2.12 15.58 -30.09
N THR A 130 -3.16 15.75 -30.92
CA THR A 130 -4.35 16.56 -30.59
C THR A 130 -5.63 15.86 -31.03
N GLY A 131 -6.77 16.30 -30.53
CA GLY A 131 -8.08 15.79 -30.93
C GLY A 131 -8.23 14.28 -30.68
N GLU A 132 -8.54 13.53 -31.74
CA GLU A 132 -8.74 12.08 -31.70
C GLU A 132 -7.43 11.31 -31.54
N ASP A 133 -6.31 11.89 -31.98
CA ASP A 133 -4.99 11.29 -31.87
C ASP A 133 -4.29 11.57 -30.50
N ALA A 134 -4.89 12.40 -29.65
CA ALA A 134 -4.36 12.62 -28.30
C ALA A 134 -4.48 11.35 -27.46
N VAL A 135 -3.39 10.98 -26.77
CA VAL A 135 -3.42 9.95 -25.73
C VAL A 135 -4.38 10.39 -24.62
N ARG A 136 -5.23 9.48 -24.21
CA ARG A 136 -6.20 9.67 -23.12
C ARG A 136 -5.91 8.72 -21.98
N VAL A 137 -6.29 9.14 -20.78
CA VAL A 137 -6.14 8.31 -19.57
C VAL A 137 -7.48 8.23 -18.84
N ASP A 138 -7.88 7.01 -18.51
CA ASP A 138 -8.93 6.75 -17.55
C ASP A 138 -8.32 6.23 -16.23
N ILE A 139 -8.79 6.78 -15.10
CA ILE A 139 -8.28 6.44 -13.78
C ILE A 139 -9.41 5.97 -12.88
N LYS A 140 -9.39 4.68 -12.55
CA LYS A 140 -10.34 4.05 -11.65
C LYS A 140 -9.71 3.79 -10.29
N ARG A 141 -10.30 4.29 -9.20
CA ARG A 141 -9.95 3.90 -7.84
C ARG A 141 -10.45 2.48 -7.56
N LEU A 142 -9.55 1.56 -7.18
CA LEU A 142 -9.87 0.18 -6.84
C LEU A 142 -10.08 0.01 -5.33
N LEU A 143 -9.26 0.71 -4.53
CA LEU A 143 -9.29 0.65 -3.07
C LEU A 143 -8.90 2.00 -2.48
N LEU A 144 -9.57 2.41 -1.42
CA LEU A 144 -9.09 3.41 -0.48
C LEU A 144 -9.26 2.87 0.93
N ALA A 145 -8.16 2.60 1.60
CA ALA A 145 -8.08 2.21 3.00
C ALA A 145 -7.35 3.32 3.77
N ASN A 146 -8.01 3.95 4.72
CA ASN A 146 -7.40 4.97 5.56
C ASN A 146 -6.30 4.38 6.44
N ALA A 147 -5.34 5.19 6.82
CA ALA A 147 -4.37 4.83 7.84
C ALA A 147 -5.08 4.66 9.19
N MET A 148 -4.55 3.76 10.02
CA MET A 148 -5.00 3.59 11.40
C MET A 148 -4.12 4.42 12.34
N THR A 149 -4.75 5.19 13.21
CA THR A 149 -4.10 5.90 14.31
C THR A 149 -4.58 5.35 15.66
N PRO A 150 -3.73 5.36 16.71
CA PRO A 150 -4.11 4.81 17.99
C PRO A 150 -5.23 5.63 18.64
N LEU A 151 -6.24 4.94 19.22
CA LEU A 151 -7.24 5.54 20.07
C LEU A 151 -6.82 5.51 21.54
N ALA A 152 -7.26 6.45 22.34
CA ALA A 152 -7.00 6.48 23.79
C ALA A 152 -7.47 5.18 24.49
N GLY A 153 -8.59 4.59 24.03
CA GLY A 153 -9.11 3.32 24.50
C GLY A 153 -8.27 2.08 24.16
N ASN A 154 -7.19 2.20 23.38
CA ASN A 154 -6.29 1.09 23.09
C ASN A 154 -5.41 0.72 24.29
N LYS A 155 -5.24 1.63 25.26
CA LYS A 155 -4.31 1.44 26.37
C LYS A 155 -4.53 0.14 27.16
N PRO A 156 -5.73 -0.26 27.58
CA PRO A 156 -5.95 -1.53 28.28
C PRO A 156 -5.51 -2.76 27.45
N LEU A 157 -5.78 -2.73 26.11
CA LEU A 157 -5.39 -3.80 25.21
C LEU A 157 -3.86 -3.90 25.10
N VAL A 158 -3.19 -2.77 24.95
CA VAL A 158 -1.72 -2.68 24.85
C VAL A 158 -1.09 -3.16 26.14
N ASP A 159 -1.55 -2.67 27.31
CA ASP A 159 -0.99 -3.00 28.62
C ASP A 159 -1.11 -4.52 28.91
N ALA A 160 -2.29 -5.11 28.61
CA ALA A 160 -2.50 -6.55 28.81
C ALA A 160 -1.61 -7.40 27.91
N ILE A 161 -1.50 -7.06 26.62
CA ILE A 161 -0.63 -7.78 25.67
C ILE A 161 0.84 -7.63 26.10
N GLN A 162 1.26 -6.45 26.52
CA GLN A 162 2.63 -6.21 26.95
C GLN A 162 2.99 -7.01 28.22
N ALA A 163 2.11 -7.03 29.23
CA ALA A 163 2.34 -7.78 30.47
C ALA A 163 2.41 -9.29 30.21
N HIS A 164 1.46 -9.83 29.45
CA HIS A 164 1.49 -11.27 29.14
C HIS A 164 2.55 -11.63 28.10
N GLY A 165 2.87 -10.71 27.18
CA GLY A 165 3.98 -10.87 26.24
C GLY A 165 5.31 -11.00 26.97
N GLU A 166 5.60 -10.10 27.90
CA GLU A 166 6.80 -10.16 28.72
C GLU A 166 6.90 -11.49 29.52
N ALA A 167 5.78 -11.90 30.13
CA ALA A 167 5.74 -13.15 30.89
C ALA A 167 5.93 -14.44 30.05
N VAL A 168 5.56 -14.40 28.75
CA VAL A 168 5.61 -15.58 27.85
C VAL A 168 6.85 -15.60 26.98
N PHE A 169 7.29 -14.44 26.47
CA PHE A 169 8.44 -14.32 25.58
C PHE A 169 9.73 -13.93 26.29
N GLY A 170 9.66 -13.42 27.53
CA GLY A 170 10.80 -12.90 28.27
C GLY A 170 11.20 -11.46 27.87
N GLU A 171 10.44 -10.84 26.98
CA GLU A 171 10.63 -9.45 26.55
C GLU A 171 9.28 -8.75 26.38
N LYS A 172 9.22 -7.48 26.72
CA LYS A 172 8.01 -6.67 26.61
C LYS A 172 7.83 -6.23 25.15
N PRO A 173 6.73 -6.65 24.46
CA PRO A 173 6.49 -6.23 23.09
C PRO A 173 6.29 -4.69 23.01
N PRO A 174 7.04 -3.96 22.17
CA PRO A 174 6.83 -2.52 21.99
C PRO A 174 5.51 -2.24 21.30
N ALA A 175 4.89 -1.10 21.63
CA ALA A 175 3.76 -0.57 20.90
C ALA A 175 4.28 0.28 19.71
N VAL A 176 3.98 -0.12 18.47
CA VAL A 176 4.53 0.46 17.26
C VAL A 176 3.49 0.58 16.15
N GLY A 177 3.86 1.26 15.08
CA GLY A 177 3.15 1.23 13.80
C GLY A 177 3.74 0.20 12.83
N THR A 178 2.97 -0.12 11.78
CA THR A 178 3.42 -1.01 10.69
C THR A 178 3.14 -0.39 9.31
N PRO A 179 3.99 -0.61 8.30
CA PRO A 179 3.71 -0.20 6.93
C PRO A 179 2.62 -1.02 6.24
N LEU A 180 2.18 -2.12 6.85
CA LEU A 180 1.06 -2.93 6.37
C LEU A 180 -0.26 -2.23 6.67
N TYR A 181 -1.30 -2.48 5.89
CA TYR A 181 -2.66 -2.05 6.26
C TYR A 181 -3.54 -3.28 6.58
N THR A 182 -4.53 -3.08 7.45
CA THR A 182 -5.43 -4.15 7.90
C THR A 182 -6.85 -3.65 8.07
N ASP A 183 -7.80 -4.58 8.20
CA ASP A 183 -9.22 -4.27 8.41
C ASP A 183 -9.54 -3.82 9.85
N VAL A 184 -8.59 -3.85 10.80
CA VAL A 184 -8.76 -3.24 12.13
C VAL A 184 -9.15 -1.77 12.03
N ARG A 185 -8.66 -1.06 11.01
CA ARG A 185 -9.04 0.33 10.72
C ARG A 185 -10.56 0.53 10.68
N LEU A 186 -11.33 -0.45 10.20
CA LEU A 186 -12.80 -0.35 10.10
C LEU A 186 -13.49 -0.24 11.46
N TYR A 187 -12.87 -0.80 12.50
CA TYR A 187 -13.31 -0.67 13.87
C TYR A 187 -12.84 0.66 14.47
N VAL A 188 -11.57 0.99 14.27
CA VAL A 188 -10.95 2.21 14.79
C VAL A 188 -11.62 3.47 14.20
N GLU A 189 -11.96 3.48 12.92
CA GLU A 189 -12.72 4.55 12.25
C GLU A 189 -14.11 4.78 12.88
N ARG A 190 -14.65 3.78 13.57
CA ARG A 190 -15.91 3.86 14.33
C ARG A 190 -15.71 4.12 15.83
N GLY A 191 -14.49 4.47 16.24
CA GLY A 191 -14.16 4.74 17.64
C GLY A 191 -14.04 3.47 18.51
N ILE A 192 -14.03 2.28 17.91
CA ILE A 192 -13.88 1.02 18.64
C ILE A 192 -12.36 0.75 18.82
N PRO A 193 -11.87 0.64 20.08
CA PRO A 193 -10.47 0.35 20.34
C PRO A 193 -10.02 -0.94 19.69
N GLY A 194 -8.90 -0.89 18.97
CA GLY A 194 -8.33 -2.03 18.27
C GLY A 194 -6.81 -1.96 18.16
N VAL A 195 -6.17 -3.09 18.31
CA VAL A 195 -4.73 -3.29 18.11
C VAL A 195 -4.52 -4.54 17.28
N ILE A 196 -3.34 -4.67 16.64
CA ILE A 196 -2.96 -5.85 15.89
C ILE A 196 -1.89 -6.57 16.69
N TYR A 197 -2.13 -7.85 16.94
CA TYR A 197 -1.21 -8.76 17.59
C TYR A 197 -1.52 -10.18 17.12
N GLY A 198 -0.52 -11.01 16.90
CA GLY A 198 -0.74 -12.36 16.39
C GLY A 198 0.50 -13.22 16.45
N ALA A 199 0.53 -14.29 15.66
CA ALA A 199 1.52 -15.34 15.70
C ALA A 199 2.68 -15.15 14.72
N GLY A 200 2.74 -14.03 14.03
CA GLY A 200 3.78 -13.77 13.03
C GLY A 200 5.18 -13.66 13.64
N PRO A 201 6.21 -13.85 12.82
CA PRO A 201 7.61 -13.71 13.23
C PRO A 201 7.96 -12.25 13.56
N ARG A 202 9.22 -11.97 13.90
CA ARG A 202 9.68 -10.62 14.26
C ARG A 202 9.55 -9.62 13.12
N THR A 203 9.72 -10.07 11.88
CA THR A 203 9.70 -9.18 10.70
C THR A 203 9.03 -9.83 9.50
N VAL A 204 8.59 -9.00 8.55
CA VAL A 204 8.12 -9.45 7.24
C VAL A 204 9.19 -10.24 6.48
N LEU A 205 10.48 -9.91 6.69
CA LEU A 205 11.59 -10.63 6.05
C LEU A 205 11.70 -12.06 6.57
N GLU A 206 11.54 -12.28 7.87
CA GLU A 206 11.56 -13.62 8.47
C GLU A 206 10.38 -14.48 8.01
N SER A 207 9.21 -13.88 7.78
CA SER A 207 8.04 -14.61 7.29
C SER A 207 8.15 -15.03 5.84
N HIS A 208 9.07 -14.44 5.07
CA HIS A 208 9.11 -14.56 3.60
C HIS A 208 7.77 -14.24 2.93
N ALA A 209 7.03 -13.28 3.49
CA ALA A 209 5.69 -12.90 3.04
C ALA A 209 5.63 -12.68 1.52
N LYS A 210 4.61 -13.24 0.86
CA LYS A 210 4.38 -13.22 -0.60
C LYS A 210 5.42 -14.00 -1.42
N ARG A 211 6.24 -14.84 -0.80
CA ARG A 211 7.16 -15.78 -1.47
C ARG A 211 6.62 -17.19 -1.41
N ALA A 212 7.17 -18.08 -2.27
CA ALA A 212 6.76 -19.49 -2.30
C ALA A 212 7.08 -20.27 -1.01
N ASP A 213 8.05 -19.79 -0.25
CA ASP A 213 8.53 -20.33 1.02
C ASP A 213 8.06 -19.52 2.23
N GLU A 214 6.91 -18.85 2.13
CA GLU A 214 6.28 -18.13 3.24
C GLU A 214 6.09 -19.08 4.44
N ARG A 215 6.49 -18.64 5.63
CA ARG A 215 6.60 -19.49 6.79
C ARG A 215 6.15 -18.83 8.10
N LEU A 216 5.77 -19.67 9.04
CA LEU A 216 5.42 -19.33 10.42
C LEU A 216 6.22 -20.22 11.38
N VAL A 217 6.78 -19.63 12.45
CA VAL A 217 7.42 -20.35 13.54
C VAL A 217 6.34 -20.88 14.48
N LEU A 218 6.22 -22.21 14.60
CA LEU A 218 5.17 -22.84 15.42
C LEU A 218 5.27 -22.48 16.91
N GLU A 219 6.49 -22.26 17.43
CA GLU A 219 6.66 -21.80 18.82
C GLU A 219 6.12 -20.39 19.02
N ASP A 220 6.27 -19.48 18.03
CA ASP A 220 5.68 -18.14 18.09
C ASP A 220 4.15 -18.22 18.08
N LEU A 221 3.57 -19.09 17.28
CA LEU A 221 2.14 -19.36 17.29
C LEU A 221 1.66 -19.81 18.66
N ARG A 222 2.36 -20.79 19.28
CA ARG A 222 2.03 -21.31 20.60
C ARG A 222 2.12 -20.24 21.69
N ARG A 223 3.17 -19.43 21.67
CA ARG A 223 3.39 -18.35 22.63
C ARG A 223 2.36 -17.22 22.46
N ALA A 224 2.14 -16.76 21.24
CA ALA A 224 1.14 -15.72 20.95
C ALA A 224 -0.27 -16.17 21.37
N THR A 225 -0.63 -17.44 21.13
CA THR A 225 -1.91 -18.00 21.60
C THR A 225 -2.05 -17.90 23.12
N LYS A 226 -0.98 -18.19 23.89
CA LYS A 226 -0.99 -18.03 25.35
C LYS A 226 -1.17 -16.59 25.79
N VAL A 227 -0.51 -15.64 25.13
CA VAL A 227 -0.67 -14.20 25.40
C VAL A 227 -2.11 -13.78 25.18
N ILE A 228 -2.70 -14.15 24.03
CA ILE A 228 -4.09 -13.80 23.70
C ILE A 228 -5.07 -14.42 24.70
N ALA A 229 -4.91 -15.70 25.05
CA ALA A 229 -5.78 -16.37 26.03
C ALA A 229 -5.75 -15.70 27.40
N ARG A 230 -4.56 -15.37 27.91
CA ARG A 230 -4.39 -14.67 29.18
C ARG A 230 -5.00 -13.28 29.17
N MET A 231 -4.73 -12.50 28.11
CA MET A 231 -5.31 -11.18 27.92
C MET A 231 -6.86 -11.24 27.89
N LEU A 232 -7.44 -12.23 27.22
CA LEU A 232 -8.90 -12.40 27.20
C LEU A 232 -9.45 -12.68 28.60
N CYS A 233 -8.81 -13.55 29.39
CA CYS A 233 -9.23 -13.78 30.77
C CYS A 233 -9.24 -12.49 31.61
N ASP A 234 -8.19 -11.66 31.48
CA ASP A 234 -8.11 -10.41 32.25
C ASP A 234 -9.14 -9.36 31.84
N LEU A 235 -9.48 -9.31 30.55
CA LEU A 235 -10.38 -8.29 30.00
C LEU A 235 -11.87 -8.69 30.05
N THR A 236 -12.18 -9.93 30.37
CA THR A 236 -13.56 -10.47 30.47
C THR A 236 -13.95 -10.92 31.88
N ALA A 237 -13.03 -10.87 32.84
CA ALA A 237 -13.30 -11.11 34.24
C ALA A 237 -13.84 -9.83 34.89
#